data_84573edc2dc62da8fe4e579e1526168f
#
_entry.id   84573edc2dc62da8fe4e579e1526168f
#
_cell.length_a   1.000
_cell.length_b   1.000
_cell.length_c   1.000
_cell.angle_alpha   90.00
_cell.angle_beta   90.00
_cell.angle_gamma   90.00
#
_symmetry.space_group_name_H-M   'P 1'
#
loop_
_entity.id
_entity.type
_entity.pdbx_description
1 polymer ?
#
loop_
_entity_poly.entity_id
_entity_poly.type
_entity_poly.pdbx_seq_one_letter_code
_entity_poly.pdbx_strand_id
1 'polypeptide(L)'
;MSSADTWTGRLFLFDRERARLDRLPRSAAMPADIGKSAFARGLVIPFSHEPLRPEQDELLELAPEAEGLALVAVGEARKTITSRQFDARLHSRFGDRATTRAEQDLVRDELLTEADASITGNTGLFDLRLGIALLPNALAHDDWIRGILLNACALALEGLTTRLIPALLASWVLGETPVPPPFRPGRSIALESPSDGSTSSFSGCLATADDIQAQIVEHRRLPVRMTLLNADIELELRDPFAVRVSIEHSGLRTLRKEASSASSAAQHRAYLQALASRMRDVLAWVIAHVSASPDTTRWQHPAGQRNDLLSMIGHQPDGIICHDA
;
A
#
# COMPACT_ATOMS: atom_id res chain seq x y z
N MET A 1 -18.40 -2.17 -9.91
CA MET A 1 -17.42 -1.16 -9.42
C MET A 1 -17.58 -1.06 -7.91
N SER A 2 -16.53 -1.27 -7.13
CA SER A 2 -16.61 -1.19 -5.65
C SER A 2 -17.12 0.18 -5.22
N SER A 3 -18.13 0.19 -4.33
CA SER A 3 -18.70 1.42 -3.78
C SER A 3 -17.88 2.03 -2.65
N ALA A 4 -16.85 1.32 -2.19
CA ALA A 4 -16.05 1.66 -1.04
C ALA A 4 -14.82 2.52 -1.36
N ASP A 5 -14.46 3.40 -0.43
CA ASP A 5 -13.16 4.08 -0.41
C ASP A 5 -12.11 3.12 0.17
N THR A 6 -11.14 2.72 -0.65
CA THR A 6 -10.22 1.62 -0.30
C THR A 6 -8.77 2.09 -0.21
N TRP A 7 -8.13 1.71 0.89
CA TRP A 7 -6.72 1.92 1.18
C TRP A 7 -6.03 0.58 1.42
N THR A 8 -4.94 0.31 0.72
CA THR A 8 -4.21 -0.96 0.83
C THR A 8 -2.72 -0.70 0.96
N GLY A 9 -2.07 -1.38 1.91
CA GLY A 9 -0.63 -1.23 2.07
C GLY A 9 -0.09 -1.91 3.31
N ARG A 10 1.18 -1.61 3.60
CA ARG A 10 1.87 -2.00 4.82
C ARG A 10 1.88 -0.86 5.81
N LEU A 11 1.89 -1.20 7.09
CA LEU A 11 1.98 -0.22 8.17
C LEU A 11 3.43 -0.03 8.62
N PHE A 12 3.77 1.23 8.84
CA PHE A 12 5.05 1.67 9.37
C PHE A 12 4.83 2.58 10.56
N LEU A 13 5.73 2.51 11.53
CA LEU A 13 5.80 3.44 12.63
C LEU A 13 6.82 4.52 12.33
N PHE A 14 6.63 5.71 12.90
CA PHE A 14 7.60 6.80 12.87
C PHE A 14 7.48 7.69 14.11
N ASP A 15 8.54 8.42 14.43
CA ASP A 15 8.54 9.40 15.51
C ASP A 15 7.73 10.64 15.12
N ARG A 16 6.51 10.72 15.66
CA ARG A 16 5.55 11.81 15.37
C ARG A 16 6.04 13.18 15.81
N GLU A 17 6.90 13.26 16.84
CA GLU A 17 7.38 14.53 17.37
C GLU A 17 8.41 15.18 16.45
N ARG A 18 9.12 14.35 15.68
CA ARG A 18 10.16 14.77 14.74
C ARG A 18 9.64 14.92 13.30
N ALA A 19 8.59 14.24 12.95
CA ALA A 19 8.05 14.24 11.58
C ALA A 19 7.64 15.65 11.12
N ARG A 20 8.09 16.04 9.91
CA ARG A 20 7.84 17.36 9.31
C ARG A 20 7.54 17.20 7.82
N LEU A 21 6.34 16.76 7.47
CA LEU A 21 5.92 16.58 6.06
C LEU A 21 5.83 17.91 5.30
N ASP A 22 5.64 19.02 5.99
CA ASP A 22 5.71 20.37 5.44
C ASP A 22 7.10 20.75 4.86
N ARG A 23 8.13 19.95 5.17
CA ARG A 23 9.50 20.11 4.63
C ARG A 23 9.79 19.29 3.39
N LEU A 24 8.79 18.64 2.79
CA LEU A 24 8.99 17.94 1.52
C LEU A 24 9.59 18.90 0.47
N PRO A 25 10.74 18.54 -0.14
CA PRO A 25 11.42 19.47 -1.02
C PRO A 25 10.70 19.58 -2.36
N ARG A 26 10.43 20.80 -2.81
CA ARG A 26 9.84 21.07 -4.13
C ARG A 26 10.69 20.52 -5.28
N SER A 27 12.01 20.44 -5.09
CA SER A 27 12.93 19.82 -6.06
C SER A 27 12.67 18.32 -6.27
N ALA A 28 11.93 17.67 -5.35
CA ALA A 28 11.50 16.29 -5.52
C ALA A 28 10.15 16.18 -6.28
N ALA A 29 9.48 17.29 -6.58
CA ALA A 29 8.28 17.28 -7.39
C ALA A 29 8.58 16.77 -8.81
N MET A 30 7.64 16.01 -9.37
CA MET A 30 7.74 15.57 -10.74
C MET A 30 7.66 16.74 -11.70
N PRO A 31 8.58 16.88 -12.67
CA PRO A 31 8.50 17.96 -13.66
C PRO A 31 7.23 17.81 -14.49
N ALA A 32 6.58 18.94 -14.78
CA ALA A 32 5.37 18.97 -15.63
C ALA A 32 5.67 18.54 -17.07
N ASP A 33 6.89 18.79 -17.55
CA ASP A 33 7.40 18.31 -18.83
C ASP A 33 8.70 17.55 -18.63
N ILE A 34 8.74 16.32 -19.09
CA ILE A 34 9.94 15.46 -19.05
C ILE A 34 10.78 15.55 -20.34
N GLY A 35 10.41 16.42 -21.29
CA GLY A 35 11.16 16.69 -22.52
C GLY A 35 11.46 15.41 -23.30
N LYS A 36 12.74 15.19 -23.62
CA LYS A 36 13.24 13.99 -24.31
C LYS A 36 13.43 12.77 -23.41
N SER A 37 13.17 12.87 -22.13
CA SER A 37 13.29 11.72 -21.23
C SER A 37 12.16 10.72 -21.46
N ALA A 38 12.49 9.44 -21.56
CA ALA A 38 11.49 8.37 -21.65
C ALA A 38 10.84 8.09 -20.28
N PHE A 39 11.46 8.57 -19.18
CA PHE A 39 11.04 8.31 -17.82
C PHE A 39 11.37 9.50 -16.91
N ALA A 40 10.43 9.83 -16.04
CA ALA A 40 10.68 10.71 -14.89
C ALA A 40 9.92 10.19 -13.67
N ARG A 41 10.41 10.56 -12.50
CA ARG A 41 9.83 10.21 -11.22
C ARG A 41 9.86 11.39 -10.29
N GLY A 42 8.82 11.55 -9.46
CA GLY A 42 8.76 12.64 -8.51
C GLY A 42 7.52 12.61 -7.65
N LEU A 43 7.44 13.55 -6.72
CA LEU A 43 6.24 13.80 -5.94
C LEU A 43 5.17 14.41 -6.85
N VAL A 44 3.95 13.95 -6.69
CA VAL A 44 2.78 14.36 -7.48
C VAL A 44 1.62 14.71 -6.57
N ILE A 45 0.60 15.34 -7.16
CA ILE A 45 -0.64 15.62 -6.44
C ILE A 45 -1.32 14.31 -6.05
N PRO A 46 -1.69 14.10 -4.80
CA PRO A 46 -2.41 12.91 -4.37
C PRO A 46 -3.70 12.68 -5.19
N PHE A 47 -4.00 11.42 -5.49
CA PHE A 47 -5.14 10.92 -6.25
C PHE A 47 -5.16 11.23 -7.74
N SER A 48 -4.97 12.47 -8.18
CA SER A 48 -4.88 12.81 -9.61
C SER A 48 -3.57 12.32 -10.22
N HIS A 49 -2.52 12.26 -9.39
CA HIS A 49 -1.15 11.95 -9.78
C HIS A 49 -0.58 12.92 -10.83
N GLU A 50 -1.16 14.11 -10.94
CA GLU A 50 -0.64 15.14 -11.81
C GLU A 50 0.64 15.78 -11.24
N PRO A 51 1.57 16.19 -12.13
CA PRO A 51 2.72 17.00 -11.71
C PRO A 51 2.27 18.33 -11.10
N LEU A 52 3.00 18.82 -10.12
CA LEU A 52 2.79 20.14 -9.58
C LEU A 52 3.23 21.19 -10.63
N ARG A 53 2.30 22.04 -11.09
CA ARG A 53 2.62 23.12 -12.03
C ARG A 53 3.09 24.37 -11.28
N PRO A 54 4.11 25.07 -11.77
CA PRO A 54 4.62 26.30 -11.12
C PRO A 54 3.56 27.37 -10.83
N GLU A 55 2.57 27.47 -11.72
CA GLU A 55 1.47 28.45 -11.62
C GLU A 55 0.44 28.10 -10.53
N GLN A 56 0.49 26.88 -10.00
CA GLN A 56 -0.44 26.37 -9.01
C GLN A 56 0.13 26.41 -7.57
N ASP A 57 1.29 27.01 -7.40
CA ASP A 57 2.10 26.99 -6.18
C ASP A 57 1.39 27.47 -4.89
N GLU A 58 0.39 28.35 -5.00
CA GLU A 58 -0.35 28.84 -3.83
C GLU A 58 -1.51 27.92 -3.40
N LEU A 59 -1.94 27.00 -4.26
CA LEU A 59 -3.17 26.22 -4.06
C LEU A 59 -2.93 24.74 -3.80
N LEU A 60 -1.77 24.18 -4.16
CA LEU A 60 -1.50 22.75 -4.11
C LEU A 60 -0.34 22.43 -3.19
N GLU A 61 -0.60 21.50 -2.29
CA GLU A 61 0.39 20.95 -1.37
C GLU A 61 0.79 19.55 -1.82
N LEU A 62 2.10 19.28 -1.85
CA LEU A 62 2.63 17.93 -2.10
C LEU A 62 2.25 16.94 -0.98
N ALA A 63 1.97 17.48 0.20
CA ALA A 63 1.51 16.71 1.36
C ALA A 63 0.33 17.44 2.01
N PRO A 64 -0.88 17.40 1.40
CA PRO A 64 -2.06 17.99 2.04
C PRO A 64 -2.32 17.30 3.38
N GLU A 65 -2.56 18.10 4.41
CA GLU A 65 -2.83 17.66 5.77
C GLU A 65 -4.13 18.24 6.31
N ALA A 66 -4.90 17.41 7.00
CA ALA A 66 -6.02 17.84 7.82
C ALA A 66 -6.24 16.88 8.98
N GLU A 67 -6.59 17.42 10.15
CA GLU A 67 -6.86 16.65 11.37
C GLU A 67 -5.72 15.68 11.77
N GLY A 68 -4.48 15.97 11.36
CA GLY A 68 -3.32 15.10 11.59
C GLY A 68 -3.22 13.90 10.66
N LEU A 69 -4.05 13.80 9.62
CA LEU A 69 -3.81 12.92 8.48
C LEU A 69 -3.17 13.72 7.35
N ALA A 70 -2.19 13.10 6.69
CA ALA A 70 -1.53 13.67 5.53
C ALA A 70 -1.43 12.62 4.40
N LEU A 71 -1.37 13.12 3.16
CA LEU A 71 -1.16 12.30 1.96
C LEU A 71 0.17 12.66 1.32
N VAL A 72 0.91 11.65 0.89
CA VAL A 72 2.09 11.83 0.05
C VAL A 72 1.98 10.89 -1.14
N ALA A 73 2.11 11.43 -2.35
CA ALA A 73 2.03 10.65 -3.58
C ALA A 73 3.32 10.73 -4.37
N VAL A 74 3.71 9.58 -4.93
CA VAL A 74 4.84 9.45 -5.86
C VAL A 74 4.28 9.01 -7.20
N GLY A 75 4.66 9.72 -8.26
CA GLY A 75 4.32 9.39 -9.63
C GLY A 75 5.53 8.96 -10.44
N GLU A 76 5.23 8.16 -11.46
CA GLU A 76 6.15 7.80 -12.54
C GLU A 76 5.53 8.22 -13.87
N ALA A 77 6.24 9.07 -14.58
CA ALA A 77 5.89 9.48 -15.95
C ALA A 77 6.69 8.62 -16.94
N ARG A 78 6.00 8.01 -17.89
CA ARG A 78 6.63 7.18 -18.93
C ARG A 78 6.11 7.60 -20.30
N LYS A 79 7.04 7.79 -21.24
CA LYS A 79 6.76 7.96 -22.66
C LYS A 79 7.08 6.66 -23.40
N THR A 80 6.17 6.20 -24.21
CA THR A 80 6.34 4.97 -24.98
C THR A 80 6.34 5.28 -26.46
N ILE A 81 7.38 4.86 -27.17
CA ILE A 81 7.48 4.90 -28.63
C ILE A 81 7.33 3.45 -29.11
N THR A 82 6.36 3.22 -29.99
CA THR A 82 6.21 1.89 -30.60
C THR A 82 7.25 1.72 -31.73
N SER A 83 7.69 0.47 -31.97
CA SER A 83 8.59 0.16 -33.08
C SER A 83 8.01 0.68 -34.41
N ARG A 84 6.70 0.54 -34.61
CA ARG A 84 6.02 1.04 -35.83
C ARG A 84 6.14 2.55 -36.00
N GLN A 85 6.01 3.33 -34.93
CA GLN A 85 6.19 4.79 -34.98
C GLN A 85 7.63 5.14 -35.31
N PHE A 86 8.57 4.44 -34.67
CA PHE A 86 9.98 4.65 -34.89
C PHE A 86 10.39 4.33 -36.34
N ASP A 87 10.03 3.16 -36.85
CA ASP A 87 10.35 2.71 -38.19
C ASP A 87 9.68 3.64 -39.28
N ALA A 88 8.44 4.01 -39.05
CA ALA A 88 7.74 4.93 -39.95
C ALA A 88 8.43 6.31 -40.03
N ARG A 89 8.90 6.84 -38.88
CA ARG A 89 9.62 8.12 -38.83
C ARG A 89 11.00 8.00 -39.47
N LEU A 90 11.72 6.89 -39.25
CA LEU A 90 13.01 6.62 -39.94
C LEU A 90 12.84 6.55 -41.45
N HIS A 91 11.87 5.75 -41.93
CA HIS A 91 11.60 5.62 -43.34
C HIS A 91 11.18 6.98 -43.98
N SER A 92 10.31 7.72 -43.31
CA SER A 92 9.88 9.04 -43.77
C SER A 92 11.05 10.03 -43.92
N ARG A 93 12.06 9.95 -43.06
CA ARG A 93 13.19 10.91 -43.04
C ARG A 93 14.35 10.49 -43.90
N PHE A 94 14.63 9.20 -43.99
CA PHE A 94 15.86 8.68 -44.58
C PHE A 94 15.61 7.67 -45.71
N GLY A 95 14.33 7.34 -46.02
CA GLY A 95 13.99 6.34 -47.01
C GLY A 95 14.47 4.94 -46.58
N ASP A 96 14.79 4.13 -47.59
CA ASP A 96 15.25 2.74 -47.38
C ASP A 96 16.78 2.61 -47.16
N ARG A 97 17.50 3.72 -47.02
CA ARG A 97 18.94 3.65 -46.77
C ARG A 97 19.22 3.20 -45.33
N ALA A 98 20.36 2.54 -45.16
CA ALA A 98 20.86 2.21 -43.82
C ALA A 98 21.08 3.50 -43.00
N THR A 99 20.55 3.52 -41.77
CA THR A 99 20.66 4.64 -40.84
C THR A 99 21.76 4.38 -39.83
N THR A 100 22.50 5.42 -39.48
CA THR A 100 23.49 5.40 -38.41
C THR A 100 22.81 5.43 -37.05
N ARG A 101 23.54 5.01 -35.99
CA ARG A 101 23.05 5.09 -34.62
C ARG A 101 22.67 6.52 -34.22
N ALA A 102 23.46 7.51 -34.63
CA ALA A 102 23.18 8.92 -34.33
C ALA A 102 21.87 9.41 -34.98
N GLU A 103 21.56 8.96 -36.19
CA GLU A 103 20.29 9.27 -36.85
C GLU A 103 19.10 8.59 -36.18
N GLN A 104 19.29 7.36 -35.72
CA GLN A 104 18.27 6.64 -34.94
C GLN A 104 18.01 7.33 -33.60
N ASP A 105 19.06 7.76 -32.90
CA ASP A 105 18.94 8.46 -31.62
C ASP A 105 18.25 9.82 -31.81
N LEU A 106 18.55 10.54 -32.93
CA LEU A 106 17.86 11.79 -33.26
C LEU A 106 16.35 11.59 -33.46
N VAL A 107 15.97 10.56 -34.21
CA VAL A 107 14.53 10.22 -34.42
C VAL A 107 13.86 9.82 -33.13
N ARG A 108 14.55 9.08 -32.27
CA ARG A 108 14.03 8.71 -30.96
C ARG A 108 13.78 9.93 -30.08
N ASP A 109 14.74 10.85 -30.06
CA ASP A 109 14.63 12.11 -29.29
C ASP A 109 13.46 12.98 -29.77
N GLU A 110 13.24 13.07 -31.09
CA GLU A 110 12.11 13.78 -31.66
C GLU A 110 10.79 13.14 -31.24
N LEU A 111 10.67 11.83 -31.40
CA LEU A 111 9.46 11.10 -31.00
C LEU A 111 9.20 11.20 -29.48
N LEU A 112 10.25 11.15 -28.65
CA LEU A 112 10.10 11.35 -27.21
C LEU A 112 9.64 12.77 -26.86
N THR A 113 10.06 13.77 -27.65
CA THR A 113 9.60 15.15 -27.45
C THR A 113 8.12 15.30 -27.80
N GLU A 114 7.66 14.63 -28.86
CA GLU A 114 6.28 14.67 -29.34
C GLU A 114 5.33 13.76 -28.53
N ALA A 115 5.84 12.70 -27.91
CA ALA A 115 5.01 11.72 -27.20
C ALA A 115 4.45 12.28 -25.89
N ASP A 116 3.18 11.98 -25.63
CA ASP A 116 2.56 12.24 -24.34
C ASP A 116 3.08 11.29 -23.27
N ALA A 117 3.29 11.82 -22.07
CA ALA A 117 3.67 11.02 -20.91
C ALA A 117 2.42 10.41 -20.25
N SER A 118 2.44 9.10 -20.06
CA SER A 118 1.48 8.43 -19.18
C SER A 118 2.00 8.47 -17.75
N ILE A 119 1.20 8.98 -16.82
CA ILE A 119 1.58 9.09 -15.41
C ILE A 119 0.79 8.06 -14.62
N THR A 120 1.51 7.29 -13.82
CA THR A 120 0.95 6.38 -12.81
C THR A 120 1.49 6.78 -11.46
N GLY A 121 0.72 6.60 -10.39
CA GLY A 121 1.17 6.99 -9.07
C GLY A 121 0.60 6.14 -7.96
N ASN A 122 1.23 6.27 -6.79
CA ASN A 122 0.82 5.64 -5.56
C ASN A 122 0.76 6.69 -4.45
N THR A 123 -0.32 6.66 -3.67
CA THR A 123 -0.53 7.60 -2.56
C THR A 123 -0.40 6.85 -1.23
N GLY A 124 0.47 7.34 -0.37
CA GLY A 124 0.61 6.91 1.03
C GLY A 124 -0.21 7.80 1.97
N LEU A 125 -0.72 7.22 3.03
CA LEU A 125 -1.43 7.90 4.11
C LEU A 125 -0.56 7.93 5.37
N PHE A 126 -0.46 9.08 6.02
CA PHE A 126 0.30 9.29 7.24
C PHE A 126 -0.63 9.83 8.34
N ASP A 127 -0.70 9.14 9.47
CA ASP A 127 -1.32 9.67 10.67
C ASP A 127 -0.25 10.24 11.59
N LEU A 128 -0.14 11.57 11.61
CA LEU A 128 0.85 12.31 12.39
C LEU A 128 0.54 12.30 13.89
N ARG A 129 -0.71 12.02 14.29
CA ARG A 129 -1.08 11.92 15.71
C ARG A 129 -0.72 10.54 16.29
N LEU A 130 -0.88 9.47 15.50
CA LEU A 130 -0.51 8.12 15.91
C LEU A 130 0.95 7.78 15.62
N GLY A 131 1.61 8.49 14.72
CA GLY A 131 2.95 8.16 14.24
C GLY A 131 2.95 6.93 13.33
N ILE A 132 1.95 6.82 12.44
CA ILE A 132 1.76 5.65 11.56
C ILE A 132 1.64 6.08 10.12
N ALA A 133 2.27 5.31 9.23
CA ALA A 133 2.07 5.40 7.79
C ALA A 133 1.47 4.10 7.24
N LEU A 134 0.48 4.24 6.37
CA LEU A 134 -0.06 3.18 5.53
C LEU A 134 0.42 3.40 4.10
N LEU A 135 1.36 2.58 3.66
CA LEU A 135 2.02 2.73 2.36
C LEU A 135 1.67 1.57 1.42
N PRO A 136 1.21 1.84 0.20
CA PRO A 136 1.13 0.84 -0.86
C PRO A 136 2.48 0.12 -1.03
N ASN A 137 2.46 -1.14 -1.46
CA ASN A 137 3.69 -1.94 -1.61
C ASN A 137 4.75 -1.24 -2.49
N ALA A 138 4.32 -0.51 -3.52
CA ALA A 138 5.23 0.23 -4.39
C ALA A 138 6.00 1.35 -3.65
N LEU A 139 5.41 1.97 -2.63
CA LEU A 139 6.07 2.98 -1.80
C LEU A 139 6.79 2.37 -0.60
N ALA A 140 6.26 1.27 -0.06
CA ALA A 140 6.81 0.60 1.11
C ALA A 140 8.26 0.14 0.93
N HIS A 141 8.63 -0.25 -0.30
CA HIS A 141 9.96 -0.74 -0.69
C HIS A 141 10.78 0.26 -1.51
N ASP A 142 10.35 1.51 -1.56
CA ASP A 142 10.93 2.54 -2.38
C ASP A 142 11.99 3.34 -1.63
N ASP A 143 13.25 3.05 -1.88
CA ASP A 143 14.38 3.69 -1.20
C ASP A 143 14.47 5.19 -1.51
N TRP A 144 14.03 5.63 -2.69
CA TRP A 144 14.06 7.04 -3.06
C TRP A 144 13.12 7.87 -2.19
N ILE A 145 11.84 7.48 -2.07
CA ILE A 145 10.89 8.22 -1.22
C ILE A 145 11.25 8.09 0.27
N ARG A 146 11.70 6.91 0.71
CA ARG A 146 12.14 6.72 2.09
C ARG A 146 13.33 7.61 2.42
N GLY A 147 14.27 7.77 1.50
CA GLY A 147 15.39 8.71 1.63
C GLY A 147 14.94 10.16 1.74
N ILE A 148 13.97 10.60 0.95
CA ILE A 148 13.39 11.95 1.03
C ILE A 148 12.69 12.15 2.38
N LEU A 149 11.83 11.22 2.78
CA LEU A 149 11.11 11.30 4.05
C LEU A 149 12.08 11.37 5.24
N LEU A 150 13.13 10.56 5.24
CA LEU A 150 14.14 10.56 6.29
C LEU A 150 14.93 11.88 6.32
N ASN A 151 15.49 12.30 5.19
CA ASN A 151 16.46 13.38 5.15
C ASN A 151 15.81 14.77 5.21
N ALA A 152 14.67 14.95 4.55
CA ALA A 152 13.97 16.23 4.52
C ALA A 152 12.94 16.38 5.65
N CYS A 153 12.20 15.32 5.94
CA CYS A 153 11.07 15.36 6.86
C CYS A 153 11.40 14.79 8.25
N ALA A 154 12.62 14.35 8.49
CA ALA A 154 13.05 13.64 9.71
C ALA A 154 12.15 12.43 10.06
N LEU A 155 11.60 11.77 9.04
CA LEU A 155 10.61 10.71 9.14
C LEU A 155 11.25 9.38 8.78
N ALA A 156 11.79 8.68 9.79
CA ALA A 156 12.30 7.32 9.66
C ALA A 156 11.13 6.33 9.74
N LEU A 157 10.94 5.53 8.69
CA LEU A 157 9.87 4.54 8.62
C LEU A 157 10.37 3.18 9.11
N GLU A 158 9.80 2.70 10.20
CA GLU A 158 10.05 1.38 10.75
C GLU A 158 8.84 0.47 10.48
N GLY A 159 9.08 -0.70 9.90
CA GLY A 159 8.00 -1.66 9.66
C GLY A 159 7.33 -2.07 10.96
N LEU A 160 6.00 -2.05 10.99
CA LEU A 160 5.26 -2.49 12.17
C LEU A 160 5.54 -3.98 12.43
N THR A 161 6.12 -4.29 13.59
CA THR A 161 6.27 -5.67 14.04
C THR A 161 4.91 -6.21 14.48
N THR A 162 4.50 -7.34 13.91
CA THR A 162 3.20 -7.94 14.17
C THR A 162 3.33 -9.30 14.83
N ARG A 163 2.24 -9.73 15.46
CA ARG A 163 2.05 -11.14 15.81
C ARG A 163 2.05 -11.97 14.52
N LEU A 164 2.29 -13.26 14.63
CA LEU A 164 2.14 -14.14 13.47
C LEU A 164 0.68 -14.10 12.99
N ILE A 165 0.44 -13.50 11.84
CA ILE A 165 -0.91 -13.29 11.31
C ILE A 165 -1.68 -14.61 11.20
N PRO A 166 -1.14 -15.71 10.63
CA PRO A 166 -1.86 -16.98 10.58
C PRO A 166 -2.31 -17.50 11.94
N ALA A 167 -1.47 -17.37 12.99
CA ALA A 167 -1.84 -17.82 14.34
C ALA A 167 -2.95 -16.97 14.94
N LEU A 168 -2.86 -15.65 14.77
CA LEU A 168 -3.88 -14.71 15.23
C LEU A 168 -5.23 -14.98 14.56
N LEU A 169 -5.23 -15.12 13.23
CA LEU A 169 -6.45 -15.38 12.47
C LEU A 169 -7.05 -16.76 12.81
N ALA A 170 -6.20 -17.79 13.00
CA ALA A 170 -6.66 -19.13 13.40
C ALA A 170 -7.38 -19.06 14.75
N SER A 171 -6.81 -18.40 15.75
CA SER A 171 -7.42 -18.29 17.09
C SER A 171 -8.79 -17.61 17.04
N TRP A 172 -8.96 -16.62 16.16
CA TRP A 172 -10.26 -15.95 15.97
C TRP A 172 -11.28 -16.83 15.22
N VAL A 173 -10.85 -17.56 14.20
CA VAL A 173 -11.71 -18.48 13.42
C VAL A 173 -12.17 -19.64 14.28
N LEU A 174 -11.28 -20.23 15.08
CA LEU A 174 -11.59 -21.36 15.95
C LEU A 174 -12.34 -20.96 17.24
N GLY A 175 -12.51 -19.66 17.49
CA GLY A 175 -13.18 -19.14 18.68
C GLY A 175 -12.37 -19.28 19.96
N GLU A 176 -11.07 -19.57 19.88
CA GLU A 176 -10.19 -19.64 21.06
C GLU A 176 -10.03 -18.27 21.72
N THR A 177 -9.94 -17.23 20.90
CA THR A 177 -10.02 -15.84 21.33
C THR A 177 -11.07 -15.10 20.49
N PRO A 178 -11.92 -14.25 21.12
CA PRO A 178 -12.85 -13.46 20.34
C PRO A 178 -12.12 -12.36 19.54
N VAL A 179 -12.63 -12.02 18.35
CA VAL A 179 -12.18 -10.80 17.66
C VAL A 179 -12.48 -9.60 18.56
N PRO A 180 -11.47 -8.76 18.87
CA PRO A 180 -11.70 -7.62 19.76
C PRO A 180 -12.71 -6.63 19.16
N PRO A 181 -13.66 -6.08 19.96
CA PRO A 181 -14.57 -5.06 19.47
C PRO A 181 -13.79 -3.79 19.02
N PRO A 182 -14.32 -3.00 18.07
CA PRO A 182 -15.68 -3.09 17.52
C PRO A 182 -15.79 -4.00 16.28
N PHE A 183 -14.72 -4.72 15.91
CA PHE A 183 -14.74 -5.61 14.76
C PHE A 183 -15.34 -6.97 15.06
N ARG A 184 -15.83 -7.64 14.01
CA ARG A 184 -16.33 -9.02 14.03
C ARG A 184 -15.83 -9.75 12.78
N PRO A 185 -15.78 -11.09 12.78
CA PRO A 185 -15.44 -11.86 11.60
C PRO A 185 -16.31 -11.48 10.39
N GLY A 186 -15.66 -11.30 9.25
CA GLY A 186 -16.31 -10.96 7.98
C GLY A 186 -16.68 -12.20 7.18
N ARG A 187 -16.91 -11.98 5.88
CA ARG A 187 -17.38 -13.03 4.94
C ARG A 187 -16.33 -13.41 3.91
N SER A 188 -15.07 -13.17 4.17
CA SER A 188 -13.98 -13.59 3.27
C SER A 188 -12.77 -14.04 4.07
N ILE A 189 -12.25 -15.20 3.71
CA ILE A 189 -11.06 -15.77 4.28
C ILE A 189 -10.28 -16.53 3.19
N ALA A 190 -8.94 -16.53 3.29
CA ALA A 190 -8.09 -17.40 2.48
C ALA A 190 -7.23 -18.27 3.39
N LEU A 191 -7.14 -19.53 3.04
CA LEU A 191 -6.39 -20.55 3.73
C LEU A 191 -5.29 -21.08 2.81
N GLU A 192 -4.08 -21.21 3.32
CA GLU A 192 -2.93 -21.76 2.62
C GLU A 192 -2.58 -23.14 3.17
N SER A 193 -2.27 -24.06 2.28
CA SER A 193 -1.76 -25.38 2.63
C SER A 193 -0.26 -25.27 2.94
N PRO A 194 0.21 -25.67 4.13
CA PRO A 194 1.64 -25.60 4.46
C PRO A 194 2.48 -26.62 3.69
N SER A 195 1.86 -27.64 3.08
CA SER A 195 2.57 -28.71 2.36
C SER A 195 2.96 -28.31 0.94
N ASP A 196 2.13 -27.55 0.23
CA ASP A 196 2.32 -27.22 -1.19
C ASP A 196 2.15 -25.72 -1.50
N GLY A 197 1.82 -24.91 -0.48
CA GLY A 197 1.59 -23.46 -0.65
C GLY A 197 0.31 -23.13 -1.41
N SER A 198 -0.54 -24.11 -1.71
CA SER A 198 -1.80 -23.85 -2.41
C SER A 198 -2.76 -23.04 -1.55
N THR A 199 -3.41 -22.03 -2.15
CA THR A 199 -4.34 -21.15 -1.45
C THR A 199 -5.78 -21.42 -1.88
N SER A 200 -6.68 -21.61 -0.90
CA SER A 200 -8.12 -21.66 -1.10
C SER A 200 -8.79 -20.42 -0.54
N SER A 201 -9.64 -19.76 -1.32
CA SER A 201 -10.35 -18.57 -0.91
C SER A 201 -11.85 -18.84 -0.78
N PHE A 202 -12.41 -18.45 0.34
CA PHE A 202 -13.84 -18.57 0.64
C PHE A 202 -14.43 -17.16 0.73
N SER A 203 -15.55 -16.94 0.06
CA SER A 203 -16.25 -15.67 0.05
C SER A 203 -17.76 -15.88 0.17
N GLY A 204 -18.45 -14.94 0.85
CA GLY A 204 -19.89 -15.01 1.07
C GLY A 204 -20.32 -15.87 2.27
N CYS A 205 -19.44 -16.68 2.87
CA CYS A 205 -19.67 -17.41 4.12
C CYS A 205 -18.99 -16.70 5.29
N LEU A 206 -19.46 -16.94 6.52
CA LEU A 206 -18.76 -16.44 7.70
C LEU A 206 -17.38 -17.10 7.81
N ALA A 207 -16.35 -16.34 8.15
CA ALA A 207 -15.01 -16.85 8.35
C ALA A 207 -14.92 -17.90 9.48
N THR A 208 -15.90 -17.89 10.40
CA THR A 208 -16.04 -18.83 11.52
C THR A 208 -17.00 -19.99 11.23
N ALA A 209 -17.39 -20.22 9.96
CA ALA A 209 -18.23 -21.36 9.59
C ALA A 209 -17.52 -22.70 9.83
N ASP A 210 -18.28 -23.72 10.19
CA ASP A 210 -17.76 -25.05 10.54
C ASP A 210 -16.89 -25.65 9.43
N ASP A 211 -17.27 -25.47 8.17
CA ASP A 211 -16.48 -25.93 7.01
C ASP A 211 -15.07 -25.31 6.98
N ILE A 212 -14.95 -24.03 7.37
CA ILE A 212 -13.69 -23.33 7.40
C ILE A 212 -12.86 -23.77 8.60
N GLN A 213 -13.49 -23.97 9.76
CA GLN A 213 -12.82 -24.52 10.95
C GLN A 213 -12.29 -25.92 10.66
N ALA A 214 -13.07 -26.77 9.97
CA ALA A 214 -12.63 -28.10 9.55
C ALA A 214 -11.40 -28.02 8.63
N GLN A 215 -11.35 -27.07 7.69
CA GLN A 215 -10.15 -26.86 6.85
C GLN A 215 -8.89 -26.55 7.67
N ILE A 216 -9.02 -25.79 8.77
CA ILE A 216 -7.90 -25.46 9.64
C ILE A 216 -7.52 -26.69 10.48
N VAL A 217 -8.47 -27.34 11.13
CA VAL A 217 -8.23 -28.43 12.08
C VAL A 217 -7.88 -29.74 11.38
N GLU A 218 -8.70 -30.19 10.42
CA GLU A 218 -8.57 -31.49 9.79
C GLU A 218 -7.56 -31.47 8.64
N HIS A 219 -7.57 -30.40 7.83
CA HIS A 219 -6.69 -30.27 6.66
C HIS A 219 -5.45 -29.42 6.94
N ARG A 220 -5.26 -28.95 8.18
CA ARG A 220 -4.07 -28.21 8.65
C ARG A 220 -3.74 -26.98 7.81
N ARG A 221 -4.76 -26.31 7.26
CA ARG A 221 -4.58 -25.11 6.46
C ARG A 221 -4.43 -23.88 7.35
N LEU A 222 -3.56 -22.95 6.96
CA LEU A 222 -3.27 -21.73 7.70
C LEU A 222 -4.08 -20.55 7.14
N PRO A 223 -4.83 -19.82 7.95
CA PRO A 223 -5.49 -18.60 7.50
C PRO A 223 -4.47 -17.50 7.23
N VAL A 224 -4.32 -17.15 5.95
CA VAL A 224 -3.35 -16.11 5.48
C VAL A 224 -4.01 -14.79 5.12
N ARG A 225 -5.33 -14.76 5.09
CA ARG A 225 -6.12 -13.55 4.84
C ARG A 225 -7.50 -13.69 5.46
N MET A 226 -7.97 -12.64 6.11
CA MET A 226 -9.32 -12.61 6.69
C MET A 226 -9.87 -11.19 6.66
N THR A 227 -11.16 -11.05 6.36
CA THR A 227 -11.89 -9.80 6.52
C THR A 227 -12.54 -9.70 7.90
N LEU A 228 -12.54 -8.48 8.43
CA LEU A 228 -13.21 -8.09 9.65
C LEU A 228 -14.16 -6.95 9.32
N LEU A 229 -15.33 -6.91 9.95
CA LEU A 229 -16.38 -5.94 9.67
C LEU A 229 -16.71 -5.10 10.92
N ASN A 230 -16.84 -3.81 10.71
CA ASN A 230 -17.37 -2.87 11.71
C ASN A 230 -18.21 -1.79 11.00
N ALA A 231 -19.53 -1.82 11.19
CA ALA A 231 -20.46 -0.90 10.55
C ALA A 231 -20.21 -0.76 9.03
N ASP A 232 -19.70 0.40 8.61
CA ASP A 232 -19.36 0.75 7.23
C ASP A 232 -17.88 0.49 6.87
N ILE A 233 -17.13 -0.18 7.75
CA ILE A 233 -15.70 -0.46 7.57
C ILE A 233 -15.47 -1.95 7.38
N GLU A 234 -14.78 -2.32 6.30
CA GLU A 234 -14.19 -3.63 6.10
C GLU A 234 -12.67 -3.52 6.22
N LEU A 235 -12.10 -4.24 7.19
CA LEU A 235 -10.68 -4.38 7.40
C LEU A 235 -10.24 -5.77 6.96
N GLU A 236 -9.32 -5.88 6.03
CA GLU A 236 -8.69 -7.13 5.63
C GLU A 236 -7.26 -7.18 6.16
N LEU A 237 -6.96 -8.23 6.89
CA LEU A 237 -5.59 -8.55 7.34
C LEU A 237 -5.02 -9.65 6.45
N ARG A 238 -3.74 -9.52 6.07
CA ARG A 238 -3.03 -10.44 5.18
C ARG A 238 -1.67 -10.83 5.75
N ASP A 239 -1.24 -12.04 5.45
CA ASP A 239 0.13 -12.53 5.63
C ASP A 239 0.88 -12.52 4.29
N PRO A 240 2.13 -12.02 4.14
CA PRO A 240 2.88 -11.24 5.14
C PRO A 240 2.19 -9.90 5.41
N PHE A 241 2.37 -9.35 6.61
CA PHE A 241 1.53 -8.30 7.14
C PHE A 241 1.27 -7.14 6.18
N ALA A 242 0.04 -7.08 5.70
CA ALA A 242 -0.53 -5.98 4.96
C ALA A 242 -1.99 -5.79 5.39
N VAL A 243 -2.48 -4.58 5.28
CA VAL A 243 -3.87 -4.26 5.59
C VAL A 243 -4.55 -3.68 4.36
N ARG A 244 -5.84 -3.96 4.24
CA ARG A 244 -6.74 -3.27 3.33
C ARG A 244 -7.92 -2.75 4.13
N VAL A 245 -8.13 -1.45 4.09
CA VAL A 245 -9.25 -0.77 4.73
C VAL A 245 -10.19 -0.30 3.65
N SER A 246 -11.44 -0.74 3.68
CA SER A 246 -12.49 -0.31 2.76
C SER A 246 -13.61 0.35 3.58
N ILE A 247 -13.95 1.59 3.25
CA ILE A 247 -14.96 2.37 3.97
C ILE A 247 -16.14 2.63 3.03
N GLU A 248 -17.30 2.06 3.35
CA GLU A 248 -18.53 2.22 2.58
C GLU A 248 -19.31 3.45 3.07
N HIS A 249 -18.83 4.64 2.73
CA HIS A 249 -19.48 5.89 3.10
C HIS A 249 -19.65 6.79 1.88
N SER A 250 -20.90 7.10 1.52
CA SER A 250 -21.22 7.87 0.31
C SER A 250 -20.58 9.26 0.28
N GLY A 251 -20.52 9.94 1.41
CA GLY A 251 -19.90 11.27 1.53
C GLY A 251 -18.39 11.24 1.29
N LEU A 252 -17.66 10.24 1.83
CA LEU A 252 -16.23 10.08 1.58
C LEU A 252 -15.92 9.84 0.10
N ARG A 253 -16.73 9.02 -0.55
CA ARG A 253 -16.56 8.73 -1.97
C ARG A 253 -16.74 9.99 -2.83
N THR A 254 -17.75 10.81 -2.51
CA THR A 254 -17.99 12.09 -3.20
C THR A 254 -16.78 13.01 -3.03
N LEU A 255 -16.33 13.22 -1.78
CA LEU A 255 -15.17 14.05 -1.47
C LEU A 255 -13.88 13.54 -2.14
N ARG A 256 -13.67 12.22 -2.18
CA ARG A 256 -12.52 11.65 -2.89
C ARG A 256 -12.58 11.91 -4.39
N LYS A 257 -13.75 11.78 -5.00
CA LYS A 257 -13.94 12.09 -6.42
C LYS A 257 -13.67 13.56 -6.70
N GLU A 258 -14.15 14.46 -5.85
CA GLU A 258 -13.89 15.90 -5.94
C GLU A 258 -12.39 16.19 -5.76
N ALA A 259 -11.74 15.60 -4.77
CA ALA A 259 -10.30 15.73 -4.56
C ALA A 259 -9.47 15.19 -5.73
N SER A 260 -9.97 14.19 -6.46
CA SER A 260 -9.28 13.62 -7.63
C SER A 260 -9.47 14.45 -8.90
N SER A 261 -10.60 15.16 -9.03
CA SER A 261 -10.97 15.87 -10.26
C SER A 261 -10.52 17.32 -10.29
N ALA A 262 -10.28 17.91 -9.12
CA ALA A 262 -9.90 19.29 -9.00
C ALA A 262 -8.65 19.37 -8.12
N SER A 263 -7.54 19.69 -8.66
CA SER A 263 -6.25 19.86 -8.01
C SER A 263 -6.25 20.98 -6.95
N SER A 264 -7.15 20.88 -5.96
CA SER A 264 -7.37 21.89 -4.93
C SER A 264 -7.01 21.36 -3.55
N ALA A 265 -6.11 22.05 -2.86
CA ALA A 265 -5.73 21.74 -1.48
C ALA A 265 -6.95 21.69 -0.54
N ALA A 266 -7.93 22.58 -0.74
CA ALA A 266 -9.15 22.62 0.07
C ALA A 266 -9.97 21.33 -0.03
N GLN A 267 -10.07 20.75 -1.23
CA GLN A 267 -10.80 19.50 -1.45
C GLN A 267 -10.06 18.29 -0.86
N HIS A 268 -8.73 18.25 -0.96
CA HIS A 268 -7.92 17.25 -0.27
C HIS A 268 -8.11 17.32 1.25
N ARG A 269 -8.10 18.53 1.82
CA ARG A 269 -8.32 18.72 3.26
C ARG A 269 -9.72 18.32 3.69
N ALA A 270 -10.76 18.67 2.93
CA ALA A 270 -12.14 18.25 3.21
C ALA A 270 -12.28 16.71 3.22
N TYR A 271 -11.67 16.04 2.26
CA TYR A 271 -11.62 14.58 2.24
C TYR A 271 -10.88 14.01 3.46
N LEU A 272 -9.69 14.56 3.79
CA LEU A 272 -8.91 14.11 4.95
C LEU A 272 -9.65 14.34 6.28
N GLN A 273 -10.35 15.46 6.45
CA GLN A 273 -11.19 15.71 7.63
C GLN A 273 -12.27 14.65 7.81
N ALA A 274 -12.94 14.30 6.72
CA ALA A 274 -13.99 13.27 6.75
C ALA A 274 -13.44 11.85 6.96
N LEU A 275 -12.21 11.57 6.50
CA LEU A 275 -11.55 10.28 6.66
C LEU A 275 -10.94 10.09 8.05
N ALA A 276 -10.48 11.19 8.69
CA ALA A 276 -9.58 11.17 9.83
C ALA A 276 -10.05 10.30 11.00
N SER A 277 -11.29 10.47 11.46
CA SER A 277 -11.79 9.71 12.60
C SER A 277 -11.84 8.21 12.31
N ARG A 278 -12.44 7.84 11.15
CA ARG A 278 -12.60 6.43 10.77
C ARG A 278 -11.29 5.70 10.57
N MET A 279 -10.37 6.33 9.82
CA MET A 279 -9.07 5.72 9.55
C MET A 279 -8.24 5.61 10.83
N ARG A 280 -8.26 6.62 11.69
CA ARG A 280 -7.54 6.60 12.97
C ARG A 280 -8.04 5.50 13.89
N ASP A 281 -9.35 5.30 13.99
CA ASP A 281 -9.93 4.24 14.80
C ASP A 281 -9.48 2.85 14.33
N VAL A 282 -9.45 2.63 12.99
CA VAL A 282 -8.94 1.39 12.41
C VAL A 282 -7.46 1.20 12.69
N LEU A 283 -6.64 2.22 12.45
CA LEU A 283 -5.19 2.14 12.66
C LEU A 283 -4.84 1.91 14.14
N ALA A 284 -5.52 2.61 15.05
CA ALA A 284 -5.36 2.42 16.49
C ALA A 284 -5.75 1.00 16.92
N TRP A 285 -6.86 0.46 16.37
CA TRP A 285 -7.28 -0.91 16.65
C TRP A 285 -6.24 -1.93 16.13
N VAL A 286 -5.72 -1.75 14.92
CA VAL A 286 -4.68 -2.63 14.37
C VAL A 286 -3.43 -2.63 15.25
N ILE A 287 -2.99 -1.46 15.71
CA ILE A 287 -1.84 -1.39 16.63
C ILE A 287 -2.14 -2.15 17.91
N ALA A 288 -3.28 -1.90 18.52
CA ALA A 288 -3.62 -2.47 19.83
C ALA A 288 -3.74 -4.01 19.79
N HIS A 289 -4.20 -4.58 18.69
CA HIS A 289 -4.59 -5.99 18.65
C HIS A 289 -3.78 -6.86 17.68
N VAL A 290 -3.15 -6.26 16.67
CA VAL A 290 -2.38 -6.98 15.64
C VAL A 290 -0.88 -6.79 15.81
N SER A 291 -0.41 -5.63 16.29
CA SER A 291 1.01 -5.43 16.53
C SER A 291 1.51 -6.33 17.66
N ALA A 292 2.77 -6.74 17.56
CA ALA A 292 3.45 -7.36 18.68
C ALA A 292 3.69 -6.29 19.76
N SER A 293 3.31 -6.58 21.01
CA SER A 293 3.66 -5.69 22.12
C SER A 293 5.18 -5.61 22.24
N PRO A 294 5.77 -4.43 22.55
CA PRO A 294 7.21 -4.31 22.78
C PRO A 294 7.72 -5.23 23.89
N ASP A 295 6.87 -5.64 24.83
CA ASP A 295 7.21 -6.61 25.88
C ASP A 295 7.24 -8.07 25.42
N THR A 296 6.78 -8.36 24.20
CA THR A 296 6.81 -9.70 23.60
C THR A 296 8.10 -9.98 22.82
N THR A 297 9.23 -9.41 23.22
CA THR A 297 10.56 -9.75 22.67
C THR A 297 10.89 -11.25 22.74
N ARG A 298 10.16 -12.04 23.54
CA ARG A 298 10.24 -13.50 23.58
C ARG A 298 9.61 -14.21 22.37
N TRP A 299 8.78 -13.52 21.57
CA TRP A 299 8.08 -14.08 20.42
C TRP A 299 8.77 -13.78 19.08
N GLN A 300 10.00 -13.29 19.12
CA GLN A 300 10.70 -12.79 17.92
C GLN A 300 11.25 -13.87 16.98
N HIS A 301 11.06 -15.15 17.27
CA HIS A 301 11.52 -16.20 16.37
C HIS A 301 10.37 -16.66 15.45
N PRO A 302 10.38 -16.33 14.14
CA PRO A 302 9.34 -16.76 13.20
C PRO A 302 9.14 -18.29 13.19
N ALA A 303 10.21 -19.04 13.44
CA ALA A 303 10.18 -20.49 13.54
C ALA A 303 9.41 -21.01 14.79
N GLY A 304 9.56 -20.34 15.95
CA GLY A 304 8.85 -20.73 17.18
C GLY A 304 7.35 -20.51 17.06
N GLN A 305 6.94 -19.35 16.54
CA GLN A 305 5.52 -19.04 16.34
C GLN A 305 4.83 -19.98 15.34
N ARG A 306 5.54 -20.38 14.28
CA ARG A 306 5.02 -21.34 13.31
C ARG A 306 4.88 -22.74 13.90
N ASN A 307 5.81 -23.13 14.77
CA ASN A 307 5.74 -24.40 15.49
C ASN A 307 4.58 -24.44 16.48
N ASP A 308 4.32 -23.32 17.19
CA ASP A 308 3.19 -23.21 18.12
C ASP A 308 1.85 -23.32 17.36
N LEU A 309 1.72 -22.63 16.20
CA LEU A 309 0.55 -22.76 15.37
C LEU A 309 0.39 -24.18 14.82
N LEU A 310 1.47 -24.80 14.36
CA LEU A 310 1.46 -26.17 13.87
C LEU A 310 1.11 -27.19 14.96
N SER A 311 1.51 -26.93 16.23
CA SER A 311 1.11 -27.73 17.38
C SER A 311 -0.38 -27.57 17.71
N MET A 312 -0.92 -26.36 17.63
CA MET A 312 -2.35 -26.08 17.83
C MET A 312 -3.23 -26.83 16.83
N ILE A 313 -2.78 -26.97 15.58
CA ILE A 313 -3.48 -27.73 14.55
C ILE A 313 -3.07 -29.21 14.50
N GLY A 314 -2.42 -29.73 15.56
CA GLY A 314 -2.05 -31.13 15.70
C GLY A 314 -0.89 -31.59 14.80
N HIS A 315 -0.05 -30.67 14.36
CA HIS A 315 1.15 -31.00 13.59
C HIS A 315 2.35 -31.16 14.55
N GLN A 316 2.83 -32.39 14.75
CA GLN A 316 4.18 -32.60 15.31
C GLN A 316 5.18 -32.38 14.17
N PRO A 317 6.18 -31.50 14.34
CA PRO A 317 7.24 -31.36 13.36
C PRO A 317 8.05 -32.65 13.31
N ASP A 318 7.92 -33.42 12.23
CA ASP A 318 8.88 -34.48 11.93
C ASP A 318 10.25 -33.83 11.79
N GLY A 319 11.09 -34.13 12.78
CA GLY A 319 12.52 -33.91 12.89
C GLY A 319 13.20 -33.01 11.85
N ILE A 320 13.18 -31.69 12.04
CA ILE A 320 14.18 -30.82 11.41
C ILE A 320 15.42 -30.89 12.28
N ILE A 321 16.36 -31.74 11.90
CA ILE A 321 17.72 -31.75 12.40
C ILE A 321 18.37 -30.43 11.95
N CYS A 322 18.51 -29.47 12.85
CA CYS A 322 19.41 -28.35 12.62
C CYS A 322 20.83 -28.89 12.59
N HIS A 323 21.43 -28.96 11.40
CA HIS A 323 22.87 -29.06 11.28
C HIS A 323 23.44 -27.66 11.50
N ASP A 324 24.01 -27.45 12.68
CA ASP A 324 24.95 -26.37 12.93
C ASP A 324 26.16 -26.54 12.00
N ALA A 325 26.42 -25.53 11.17
CA ALA A 325 27.72 -25.28 10.53
C ALA A 325 27.88 -23.77 10.32
#